data_9b9ef7c267af492ba390eb98a3776d53
#
_entry.id   9b9ef7c267af492ba390eb98a3776d53
#
_cell.length_a   1.000
_cell.length_b   1.000
_cell.length_c   1.000
_cell.angle_alpha   90.00
_cell.angle_beta   90.00
_cell.angle_gamma   90.00
#
_symmetry.space_group_name_H-M   'P 1'
#
loop_
_entity.id
_entity.type
_entity.pdbx_description
1 polymer ?
#
loop_
_entity_poly.entity_id
_entity_poly.type
_entity_poly.pdbx_seq_one_letter_code
_entity_poly.pdbx_strand_id
1 'polypeptide(L)'
;SRGLGDVYKRQPVRSIGGLRAAADCDASALPEACAGLILVGGMQWQSEAAQRIVPLVGEALARGIVVGAICNAVSFMAAHGFLNGIRHTGNTLGMLQKWGGANYTGEALYEERQAVRDGNVVTANGTGQLEFTCECLLALAADTPEAIEASYKFNKEGFCKQ
;
A
#
# COMPACT_ATOMS: atom_id res chain seq x y z
N SER A 1 32.08 -15.84 1.14
CA SER A 1 31.63 -16.06 -0.25
C SER A 1 30.19 -15.61 -0.36
N ARG A 2 29.95 -14.47 -0.99
CA ARG A 2 28.60 -14.04 -1.35
C ARG A 2 28.13 -14.94 -2.47
N GLY A 3 27.14 -15.81 -2.19
CA GLY A 3 26.68 -16.80 -3.13
C GLY A 3 26.01 -16.18 -4.36
N LEU A 4 26.09 -16.87 -5.50
CA LEU A 4 25.47 -16.50 -6.78
C LEU A 4 23.96 -16.18 -6.66
N GLY A 5 23.27 -16.62 -5.61
CA GLY A 5 21.87 -16.30 -5.32
C GLY A 5 21.60 -14.82 -5.00
N ASP A 6 22.57 -14.07 -4.50
CA ASP A 6 22.38 -12.66 -4.14
C ASP A 6 22.39 -11.73 -5.36
N VAL A 7 23.06 -12.12 -6.45
CA VAL A 7 23.16 -11.33 -7.68
C VAL A 7 21.81 -11.30 -8.43
N TYR A 8 21.03 -12.39 -8.37
CA TYR A 8 19.72 -12.48 -9.03
C TYR A 8 18.61 -11.71 -8.28
N LYS A 9 18.77 -11.50 -6.97
CA LYS A 9 17.76 -10.80 -6.14
C LYS A 9 17.74 -9.28 -6.31
N ARG A 10 18.78 -8.69 -6.91
CA ARG A 10 18.94 -7.25 -7.12
C ARG A 10 18.96 -6.82 -8.60
N GLN A 11 18.40 -7.64 -9.49
CA GLN A 11 18.34 -7.23 -10.89
C GLN A 11 17.37 -6.04 -11.05
N PRO A 12 17.76 -5.01 -11.84
CA PRO A 12 16.88 -3.90 -12.12
C PRO A 12 15.57 -4.38 -12.76
N VAL A 13 14.45 -3.92 -12.21
CA VAL A 13 13.12 -4.14 -12.79
C VAL A 13 12.79 -3.01 -13.74
N ARG A 14 11.94 -3.29 -14.72
CA ARG A 14 11.47 -2.28 -15.68
C ARG A 14 9.99 -2.02 -15.43
N SER A 15 9.63 -0.75 -15.23
CA SER A 15 8.22 -0.34 -15.15
C SER A 15 7.52 -0.45 -16.52
N ILE A 16 6.19 -0.41 -16.52
CA ILE A 16 5.38 -0.34 -17.75
C ILE A 16 5.82 0.83 -18.64
N GLY A 17 6.16 1.98 -18.04
CA GLY A 17 6.65 3.16 -18.76
C GLY A 17 8.14 3.09 -19.16
N GLY A 18 8.82 1.95 -18.96
CA GLY A 18 10.21 1.75 -19.38
C GLY A 18 11.27 2.20 -18.37
N LEU A 19 10.89 2.80 -17.24
CA LEU A 19 11.84 3.19 -16.20
C LEU A 19 12.53 1.94 -15.62
N ARG A 20 13.85 2.01 -15.50
CA ARG A 20 14.64 0.98 -14.81
C ARG A 20 14.82 1.41 -13.36
N ALA A 21 14.49 0.52 -12.44
CA ALA A 21 14.68 0.72 -11.00
C ALA A 21 15.44 -0.47 -10.41
N ALA A 22 16.43 -0.19 -9.58
CA ALA A 22 17.11 -1.20 -8.77
C ALA A 22 16.60 -1.09 -7.33
N ALA A 23 16.32 -2.24 -6.71
CA ALA A 23 15.92 -2.26 -5.31
C ALA A 23 17.15 -2.05 -4.40
N ASP A 24 17.00 -1.26 -3.35
CA ASP A 24 18.04 -1.04 -2.33
C ASP A 24 18.21 -2.28 -1.44
N CYS A 25 17.11 -3.02 -1.22
CA CYS A 25 17.08 -4.27 -0.46
C CYS A 25 16.14 -5.28 -1.10
N ASP A 26 16.21 -6.52 -0.67
CA ASP A 26 15.20 -7.52 -0.98
C ASP A 26 14.05 -7.47 0.02
N ALA A 27 12.93 -8.12 -0.33
CA ALA A 27 11.73 -8.21 0.51
C ALA A 27 11.74 -9.47 1.39
N SER A 28 12.89 -9.85 1.96
CA SER A 28 13.02 -11.02 2.83
C SER A 28 12.68 -10.73 4.28
N ALA A 29 12.89 -9.48 4.73
CA ALA A 29 12.56 -9.03 6.08
C ALA A 29 12.35 -7.52 6.09
N LEU A 30 11.52 -7.03 7.05
CA LEU A 30 11.40 -5.61 7.31
C LEU A 30 12.64 -5.09 8.07
N PRO A 31 13.12 -3.89 7.76
CA PRO A 31 14.13 -3.23 8.58
C PRO A 31 13.66 -3.07 10.03
N GLU A 32 14.60 -3.11 10.99
CA GLU A 32 14.25 -2.92 12.40
C GLU A 32 13.58 -1.57 12.64
N ALA A 33 14.13 -0.51 12.07
CA ALA A 33 13.60 0.87 12.15
C ALA A 33 12.66 1.19 10.96
N CYS A 34 11.67 0.33 10.69
CA CYS A 34 10.68 0.56 9.64
C CYS A 34 9.48 1.30 10.21
N ALA A 35 9.20 2.51 9.76
CA ALA A 35 8.02 3.30 10.16
C ALA A 35 6.78 2.98 9.32
N GLY A 36 6.94 2.60 8.05
CA GLY A 36 5.84 2.32 7.15
C GLY A 36 6.20 1.34 6.05
N LEU A 37 5.23 0.52 5.66
CA LEU A 37 5.28 -0.38 4.51
C LEU A 37 4.24 0.07 3.48
N ILE A 38 4.68 0.54 2.32
CA ILE A 38 3.79 1.02 1.26
C ILE A 38 3.73 0.02 0.12
N LEU A 39 2.56 -0.54 -0.10
CA LEU A 39 2.25 -1.45 -1.20
C LEU A 39 1.73 -0.64 -2.39
N VAL A 40 2.62 -0.39 -3.35
CA VAL A 40 2.34 0.44 -4.52
C VAL A 40 1.46 -0.32 -5.52
N GLY A 41 0.57 0.39 -6.20
CA GLY A 41 -0.29 -0.18 -7.24
C GLY A 41 0.50 -0.87 -8.35
N GLY A 42 -0.07 -1.92 -8.94
CA GLY A 42 0.57 -2.69 -10.00
C GLY A 42 -0.24 -3.89 -10.46
N MET A 43 0.18 -4.52 -11.56
CA MET A 43 -0.54 -5.65 -12.16
C MET A 43 -0.08 -7.02 -11.64
N GLN A 44 1.00 -7.06 -10.85
CA GLN A 44 1.64 -8.32 -10.46
C GLN A 44 1.19 -8.85 -9.07
N TRP A 45 0.25 -8.18 -8.41
CA TRP A 45 -0.19 -8.55 -7.07
C TRP A 45 -0.89 -9.92 -6.97
N GLN A 46 -1.31 -10.52 -8.11
CA GLN A 46 -1.84 -11.89 -8.17
C GLN A 46 -0.77 -12.93 -8.51
N SER A 47 0.47 -12.54 -8.74
CA SER A 47 1.55 -13.46 -9.09
C SER A 47 2.03 -14.26 -7.88
N GLU A 48 2.62 -15.41 -8.14
CA GLU A 48 3.28 -16.22 -7.10
C GLU A 48 4.39 -15.42 -6.37
N ALA A 49 5.08 -14.54 -7.09
CA ALA A 49 6.11 -13.69 -6.49
C ALA A 49 5.54 -12.74 -5.42
N ALA A 50 4.30 -12.27 -5.57
CA ALA A 50 3.65 -11.41 -4.58
C ALA A 50 3.35 -12.16 -3.26
N GLN A 51 3.25 -13.49 -3.27
CA GLN A 51 3.01 -14.27 -2.05
C GLN A 51 4.13 -14.09 -1.01
N ARG A 52 5.34 -13.75 -1.45
CA ARG A 52 6.48 -13.47 -0.56
C ARG A 52 6.28 -12.22 0.30
N ILE A 53 5.35 -11.34 -0.08
CA ILE A 53 5.04 -10.11 0.65
C ILE A 53 4.06 -10.36 1.80
N VAL A 54 3.30 -11.45 1.78
CA VAL A 54 2.30 -11.79 2.80
C VAL A 54 2.89 -11.80 4.22
N PRO A 55 4.01 -12.50 4.50
CA PRO A 55 4.61 -12.48 5.84
C PRO A 55 5.05 -11.07 6.28
N LEU A 56 5.54 -10.24 5.36
CA LEU A 56 5.99 -8.88 5.66
C LEU A 56 4.82 -7.97 6.05
N VAL A 57 3.67 -8.11 5.36
CA VAL A 57 2.46 -7.37 5.73
C VAL A 57 1.98 -7.81 7.12
N GLY A 58 1.94 -9.13 7.36
CA GLY A 58 1.55 -9.67 8.67
C GLY A 58 2.47 -9.18 9.79
N GLU A 59 3.79 -9.18 9.57
CA GLU A 59 4.77 -8.64 10.51
C GLU A 59 4.58 -7.14 10.75
N ALA A 60 4.41 -6.35 9.67
CA ALA A 60 4.19 -4.90 9.78
C ALA A 60 2.97 -4.58 10.64
N LEU A 61 1.86 -5.26 10.38
CA LEU A 61 0.62 -5.10 11.16
C LEU A 61 0.82 -5.49 12.63
N ALA A 62 1.46 -6.63 12.89
CA ALA A 62 1.75 -7.10 14.26
C ALA A 62 2.66 -6.16 15.05
N ARG A 63 3.59 -5.46 14.36
CA ARG A 63 4.48 -4.47 14.96
C ARG A 63 3.85 -3.07 15.08
N GLY A 64 2.61 -2.87 14.62
CA GLY A 64 1.97 -1.55 14.60
C GLY A 64 2.59 -0.59 13.58
N ILE A 65 3.34 -1.09 12.60
CA ILE A 65 3.92 -0.31 11.50
C ILE A 65 2.77 0.16 10.59
N VAL A 66 2.86 1.39 10.08
CA VAL A 66 1.88 1.89 9.10
C VAL A 66 1.95 1.06 7.83
N VAL A 67 0.81 0.51 7.41
CA VAL A 67 0.68 -0.23 6.15
C VAL A 67 -0.24 0.53 5.21
N GLY A 68 0.33 1.06 4.13
CA GLY A 68 -0.41 1.70 3.05
C GLY A 68 -0.56 0.78 1.85
N ALA A 69 -1.75 0.69 1.27
CA ALA A 69 -1.99 -0.05 0.02
C ALA A 69 -2.86 0.77 -0.94
N ILE A 70 -2.47 0.82 -2.21
CA ILE A 70 -3.22 1.55 -3.24
C ILE A 70 -3.50 0.67 -4.46
N CYS A 71 -4.69 0.85 -5.07
CA CYS A 71 -5.09 0.16 -6.30
C CYS A 71 -5.14 -1.38 -6.12
N ASN A 72 -4.49 -2.15 -6.99
CA ASN A 72 -4.50 -3.62 -6.91
C ASN A 72 -3.78 -4.19 -5.68
N ALA A 73 -2.92 -3.42 -5.01
CA ALA A 73 -2.35 -3.83 -3.75
C ALA A 73 -3.42 -4.00 -2.65
N VAL A 74 -4.53 -3.23 -2.71
CA VAL A 74 -5.67 -3.42 -1.80
C VAL A 74 -6.36 -4.76 -2.06
N SER A 75 -6.51 -5.15 -3.33
CA SER A 75 -7.07 -6.47 -3.67
C SER A 75 -6.18 -7.63 -3.18
N PHE A 76 -4.86 -7.44 -3.17
CA PHE A 76 -3.93 -8.39 -2.54
C PHE A 76 -4.17 -8.47 -1.03
N MET A 77 -4.34 -7.34 -0.33
CA MET A 77 -4.67 -7.36 1.10
C MET A 77 -6.00 -8.07 1.38
N ALA A 78 -7.02 -7.85 0.54
CA ALA A 78 -8.29 -8.58 0.62
C ALA A 78 -8.11 -10.09 0.45
N ALA A 79 -7.31 -10.52 -0.54
CA ALA A 79 -7.05 -11.92 -0.83
C ALA A 79 -6.40 -12.67 0.36
N HIS A 80 -5.74 -11.95 1.24
CA HIS A 80 -5.07 -12.50 2.43
C HIS A 80 -5.78 -12.15 3.75
N GLY A 81 -7.01 -11.61 3.70
CA GLY A 81 -7.82 -11.32 4.89
C GLY A 81 -7.34 -10.14 5.74
N PHE A 82 -6.37 -9.35 5.27
CA PHE A 82 -5.82 -8.21 6.03
C PHE A 82 -6.77 -7.03 6.17
N LEU A 83 -7.91 -7.04 5.44
CA LEU A 83 -8.93 -6.01 5.51
C LEU A 83 -10.14 -6.40 6.38
N ASN A 84 -10.14 -7.61 6.92
CA ASN A 84 -11.25 -8.08 7.75
C ASN A 84 -11.27 -7.33 9.09
N GLY A 85 -12.44 -6.78 9.44
CA GLY A 85 -12.63 -6.08 10.71
C GLY A 85 -12.12 -4.64 10.77
N ILE A 86 -11.64 -4.07 9.65
CA ILE A 86 -11.20 -2.66 9.56
C ILE A 86 -11.95 -1.93 8.45
N ARG A 87 -12.14 -0.61 8.61
CA ARG A 87 -12.66 0.26 7.55
C ARG A 87 -11.60 0.39 6.44
N HIS A 88 -12.05 0.29 5.21
CA HIS A 88 -11.14 0.31 4.06
C HIS A 88 -11.87 0.71 2.78
N THR A 89 -11.11 1.01 1.75
CA THR A 89 -11.58 1.21 0.37
C THR A 89 -10.72 0.40 -0.59
N GLY A 90 -10.98 0.50 -1.86
CA GLY A 90 -10.24 -0.12 -2.95
C GLY A 90 -10.76 0.35 -4.30
N ASN A 91 -10.35 -0.27 -5.40
CA ASN A 91 -10.84 0.11 -6.72
C ASN A 91 -12.36 -0.06 -6.84
N THR A 92 -12.88 -1.19 -6.40
CA THR A 92 -14.33 -1.43 -6.21
C THR A 92 -14.54 -2.55 -5.20
N LEU A 93 -15.67 -2.56 -4.50
CA LEU A 93 -16.03 -3.67 -3.61
C LEU A 93 -16.05 -5.01 -4.36
N GLY A 94 -16.62 -5.04 -5.56
CA GLY A 94 -16.68 -6.25 -6.38
C GLY A 94 -15.31 -6.82 -6.74
N MET A 95 -14.29 -5.99 -6.90
CA MET A 95 -12.92 -6.48 -7.09
C MET A 95 -12.36 -7.11 -5.82
N LEU A 96 -12.60 -6.51 -4.65
CA LEU A 96 -12.14 -7.06 -3.38
C LEU A 96 -12.80 -8.41 -3.11
N GLN A 97 -14.11 -8.53 -3.34
CA GLN A 97 -14.85 -9.78 -3.23
C GLN A 97 -14.34 -10.85 -4.20
N LYS A 98 -14.13 -10.47 -5.47
CA LYS A 98 -13.63 -11.38 -6.50
C LYS A 98 -12.24 -11.93 -6.17
N TRP A 99 -11.32 -11.09 -5.71
CA TRP A 99 -9.94 -11.48 -5.43
C TRP A 99 -9.79 -12.10 -4.05
N GLY A 100 -10.55 -11.64 -3.08
CA GLY A 100 -10.54 -12.12 -1.70
C GLY A 100 -11.24 -13.47 -1.54
N GLY A 101 -12.29 -13.71 -2.34
CA GLY A 101 -13.08 -14.93 -2.23
C GLY A 101 -13.52 -15.17 -0.78
N ALA A 102 -13.36 -16.40 -0.30
CA ALA A 102 -13.72 -16.75 1.08
C ALA A 102 -12.83 -16.11 2.16
N ASN A 103 -11.67 -15.59 1.79
CA ASN A 103 -10.76 -14.93 2.74
C ASN A 103 -11.17 -13.48 3.06
N TYR A 104 -11.98 -12.85 2.22
CA TYR A 104 -12.44 -11.49 2.41
C TYR A 104 -13.84 -11.48 3.03
N THR A 105 -13.95 -10.99 4.24
CA THR A 105 -15.22 -10.87 5.00
C THR A 105 -15.44 -9.44 5.50
N GLY A 106 -14.78 -8.46 4.85
CA GLY A 106 -14.75 -7.06 5.27
C GLY A 106 -15.79 -6.17 4.59
N GLU A 107 -16.75 -6.70 3.81
CA GLU A 107 -17.68 -5.93 2.97
C GLU A 107 -18.46 -4.87 3.76
N ALA A 108 -18.87 -5.19 4.97
CA ALA A 108 -19.66 -4.27 5.81
C ALA A 108 -18.88 -3.02 6.24
N LEU A 109 -17.55 -3.04 6.14
CA LEU A 109 -16.66 -1.94 6.51
C LEU A 109 -16.00 -1.27 5.30
N TYR A 110 -16.43 -1.67 4.09
CA TYR A 110 -15.99 -1.02 2.86
C TYR A 110 -16.62 0.37 2.73
N GLU A 111 -15.81 1.37 2.42
CA GLU A 111 -16.24 2.74 2.15
C GLU A 111 -15.90 3.12 0.70
N GLU A 112 -16.88 3.64 -0.04
CA GLU A 112 -16.65 4.15 -1.40
C GLU A 112 -16.02 5.56 -1.33
N ARG A 113 -14.72 5.61 -1.10
CA ARG A 113 -13.91 6.83 -0.95
C ARG A 113 -12.59 6.70 -1.69
N GLN A 114 -11.91 7.83 -1.92
CA GLN A 114 -10.59 7.83 -2.57
C GLN A 114 -9.52 7.16 -1.68
N ALA A 115 -9.53 7.46 -0.39
CA ALA A 115 -8.71 6.80 0.61
C ALA A 115 -9.46 6.67 1.93
N VAL A 116 -9.12 5.63 2.70
CA VAL A 116 -9.63 5.36 4.04
C VAL A 116 -8.47 4.96 4.93
N ARG A 117 -8.39 5.55 6.11
CA ARG A 117 -7.48 5.17 7.17
C ARG A 117 -8.25 4.57 8.34
N ASP A 118 -7.78 3.43 8.82
CA ASP A 118 -8.23 2.83 10.08
C ASP A 118 -7.02 2.37 10.89
N GLY A 119 -6.79 3.05 12.01
CA GLY A 119 -5.57 2.85 12.80
C GLY A 119 -4.31 3.12 11.98
N ASN A 120 -3.48 2.09 11.87
CA ASN A 120 -2.22 2.10 11.11
C ASN A 120 -2.34 1.55 9.68
N VAL A 121 -3.55 1.27 9.21
CA VAL A 121 -3.80 0.82 7.83
C VAL A 121 -4.40 1.94 7.00
N VAL A 122 -3.82 2.18 5.83
CA VAL A 122 -4.31 3.16 4.84
C VAL A 122 -4.57 2.43 3.53
N THR A 123 -5.79 2.53 3.02
CA THR A 123 -6.16 1.96 1.72
C THR A 123 -6.67 3.05 0.79
N ALA A 124 -6.42 2.89 -0.52
CA ALA A 124 -6.92 3.82 -1.53
C ALA A 124 -7.25 3.11 -2.86
N ASN A 125 -8.18 3.67 -3.61
CA ASN A 125 -8.38 3.28 -5.00
C ASN A 125 -7.29 3.85 -5.91
N GLY A 126 -7.18 3.37 -7.16
CA GLY A 126 -6.10 3.73 -8.08
C GLY A 126 -6.09 5.19 -8.54
N THR A 127 -7.12 5.98 -8.23
CA THR A 127 -7.22 7.41 -8.56
C THR A 127 -7.02 8.31 -7.34
N GLY A 128 -6.92 7.74 -6.14
CA GLY A 128 -6.85 8.45 -4.87
C GLY A 128 -5.41 8.70 -4.38
N GLN A 129 -4.45 8.93 -5.26
CA GLN A 129 -3.03 9.08 -4.88
C GLN A 129 -2.77 10.26 -3.93
N LEU A 130 -3.49 11.37 -4.07
CA LEU A 130 -3.31 12.53 -3.20
C LEU A 130 -3.88 12.26 -1.81
N GLU A 131 -5.09 11.71 -1.74
CA GLU A 131 -5.75 11.30 -0.50
C GLU A 131 -4.93 10.22 0.21
N PHE A 132 -4.44 9.23 -0.54
CA PHE A 132 -3.57 8.17 -0.03
C PHE A 132 -2.31 8.74 0.61
N THR A 133 -1.64 9.66 -0.09
CA THR A 133 -0.42 10.31 0.43
C THR A 133 -0.72 11.08 1.70
N CYS A 134 -1.80 11.87 1.72
CA CYS A 134 -2.23 12.63 2.88
C CYS A 134 -2.46 11.70 4.09
N GLU A 135 -3.27 10.65 3.93
CA GLU A 135 -3.57 9.72 5.01
C GLU A 135 -2.34 8.92 5.48
N CYS A 136 -1.43 8.56 4.57
CA CYS A 136 -0.16 7.92 4.96
C CYS A 136 0.73 8.86 5.77
N LEU A 137 0.87 10.13 5.39
CA LEU A 137 1.67 11.11 6.13
C LEU A 137 1.08 11.39 7.51
N LEU A 138 -0.26 11.48 7.61
CA LEU A 138 -0.97 11.61 8.89
C LEU A 138 -0.76 10.37 9.77
N ALA A 139 -0.85 9.15 9.20
CA ALA A 139 -0.62 7.92 9.95
C ALA A 139 0.82 7.79 10.46
N LEU A 140 1.78 8.28 9.69
CA LEU A 140 3.21 8.30 10.03
C LEU A 140 3.57 9.43 10.99
N ALA A 141 2.66 10.39 11.26
CA ALA A 141 2.96 11.64 11.96
C ALA A 141 4.21 12.33 11.39
N ALA A 142 4.28 12.38 10.05
CA ALA A 142 5.47 12.84 9.32
C ALA A 142 5.68 14.36 9.45
N ASP A 143 4.62 15.10 9.75
CA ASP A 143 4.60 16.54 10.06
C ASP A 143 3.35 16.85 10.88
N THR A 144 3.10 18.12 11.21
CA THR A 144 1.85 18.53 11.86
C THR A 144 0.65 18.25 10.93
N PRO A 145 -0.52 17.89 11.47
CA PRO A 145 -1.70 17.66 10.65
C PRO A 145 -2.03 18.84 9.73
N GLU A 146 -1.90 20.07 10.24
CA GLU A 146 -2.16 21.30 9.50
C GLU A 146 -1.22 21.47 8.30
N ALA A 147 0.07 21.15 8.46
CA ALA A 147 1.05 21.22 7.37
C ALA A 147 0.76 20.14 6.30
N ILE A 148 0.39 18.93 6.71
CA ILE A 148 0.04 17.84 5.80
C ILE A 148 -1.24 18.20 5.01
N GLU A 149 -2.27 18.69 5.68
CA GLU A 149 -3.52 19.11 5.04
C GLU A 149 -3.32 20.30 4.10
N ALA A 150 -2.48 21.28 4.47
CA ALA A 150 -2.14 22.39 3.61
C ALA A 150 -1.42 21.91 2.33
N SER A 151 -0.48 20.99 2.47
CA SER A 151 0.20 20.36 1.32
C SER A 151 -0.77 19.59 0.42
N TYR A 152 -1.67 18.79 1.02
CA TYR A 152 -2.71 18.08 0.27
C TYR A 152 -3.58 19.05 -0.51
N LYS A 153 -4.10 20.11 0.14
CA LYS A 153 -4.94 21.12 -0.47
C LYS A 153 -4.24 21.84 -1.62
N PHE A 154 -2.98 22.23 -1.42
CA PHE A 154 -2.17 22.84 -2.47
C PHE A 154 -2.04 21.93 -3.71
N ASN A 155 -1.75 20.65 -3.52
CA ASN A 155 -1.63 19.69 -4.62
C ASN A 155 -2.99 19.39 -5.29
N LYS A 156 -4.07 19.39 -4.52
CA LYS A 156 -5.43 19.12 -5.03
C LYS A 156 -5.98 20.28 -5.84
N GLU A 157 -5.75 21.49 -5.40
CA GLU A 157 -6.32 22.71 -5.97
C GLU A 157 -5.41 23.37 -7.01
N GLY A 158 -4.10 23.09 -6.97
CA GLY A 158 -3.08 23.69 -7.84
C GLY A 158 -2.66 25.09 -7.40
N PHE A 159 -1.61 25.59 -8.07
CA PHE A 159 -1.00 26.88 -7.75
C PHE A 159 -1.81 28.08 -8.27
N CYS A 160 -2.57 27.90 -9.35
CA CYS A 160 -3.24 28.98 -10.07
C CYS A 160 -4.65 29.31 -9.55
N LYS A 161 -4.94 29.03 -8.32
CA LYS A 161 -6.20 29.42 -7.70
C LYS A 161 -6.15 30.91 -7.34
N GLN A 162 -6.95 31.69 -8.03
CA GLN A 162 -7.23 33.09 -7.69
C GLN A 162 -8.47 33.19 -6.82
#